data_9b21e06392fb113394ca9ee47210a9a2
#
_entry.id   9b21e06392fb113394ca9ee47210a9a2
#
_cell.length_a   1.000
_cell.length_b   1.000
_cell.length_c   1.000
_cell.angle_alpha   90.00
_cell.angle_beta   90.00
_cell.angle_gamma   90.00
#
_symmetry.space_group_name_H-M   'P 1'
#
loop_
_entity.id
_entity.type
_entity.pdbx_description
1 polymer ?
#
loop_
_entity_poly.entity_id
_entity_poly.type
_entity_poly.pdbx_seq_one_letter_code
_entity_poly.pdbx_strand_id
1 'polypeptide(L)'
;IKPKDGYASVEWNILVLIYGMLTLGLAMKSSGASNLIAEALSSGVFAYAPEELRPFLLLSAIYLTTAVLTEILSNNATIVLMAPISLELASRLNLGVEDARAFLLATCIAASASFTTPIGYQTNTYVYSVGGYRFRDFVKIGLPLNLLYFFSSVVLIGCFWEFHPFEAGIRGLFQ
;
A
#
# COMPACT_ATOMS: atom_id res chain seq x y z
N ILE A 1 -30.67 24.16 13.01
CA ILE A 1 -30.17 22.79 13.27
C ILE A 1 -29.88 22.71 14.75
N LYS A 2 -30.47 21.75 15.45
CA LYS A 2 -30.20 21.56 16.88
C LYS A 2 -28.87 20.84 17.04
N PRO A 3 -28.07 21.14 18.09
CA PRO A 3 -26.78 20.45 18.32
C PRO A 3 -26.92 18.92 18.32
N LYS A 4 -28.03 18.38 18.84
CA LYS A 4 -28.33 16.95 18.86
C LYS A 4 -28.41 16.33 17.45
N ASP A 5 -28.96 17.06 16.48
CA ASP A 5 -29.11 16.60 15.10
C ASP A 5 -27.73 16.58 14.40
N GLY A 6 -26.86 17.56 14.74
CA GLY A 6 -25.48 17.58 14.29
C GLY A 6 -24.66 16.39 14.80
N TYR A 7 -24.77 16.07 16.09
CA TYR A 7 -24.10 14.89 16.67
C TYR A 7 -24.63 13.56 16.09
N ALA A 8 -25.92 13.47 15.80
CA ALA A 8 -26.53 12.27 15.21
C ALA A 8 -26.08 12.04 13.74
N SER A 9 -25.65 13.10 13.05
CA SER A 9 -25.16 13.01 11.66
C SER A 9 -23.68 12.63 11.57
N VAL A 10 -22.97 12.52 12.69
CA VAL A 10 -21.56 12.13 12.71
C VAL A 10 -21.45 10.61 12.74
N GLU A 11 -20.68 10.07 11.80
CA GLU A 11 -20.37 8.63 11.77
C GLU A 11 -19.25 8.29 12.78
N TRP A 12 -19.64 8.19 14.04
CA TRP A 12 -18.71 7.95 15.17
C TRP A 12 -17.86 6.70 14.99
N ASN A 13 -18.39 5.67 14.35
CA ASN A 13 -17.65 4.43 14.08
C ASN A 13 -16.41 4.69 13.21
N ILE A 14 -16.53 5.57 12.21
CA ILE A 14 -15.42 5.95 11.34
C ILE A 14 -14.38 6.77 12.13
N LEU A 15 -14.84 7.72 12.95
CA LEU A 15 -13.93 8.53 13.77
C LEU A 15 -13.14 7.67 14.76
N VAL A 16 -13.81 6.75 15.47
CA VAL A 16 -13.16 5.83 16.41
C VAL A 16 -12.17 4.93 15.67
N LEU A 17 -12.51 4.43 14.48
CA LEU A 17 -11.62 3.66 13.65
C LEU A 17 -10.36 4.50 13.29
N ILE A 18 -10.52 5.72 12.81
CA ILE A 18 -9.40 6.63 12.46
C ILE A 18 -8.50 6.87 13.68
N TYR A 19 -9.08 7.14 14.85
CA TYR A 19 -8.32 7.32 16.09
C TYR A 19 -7.51 6.07 16.45
N GLY A 20 -8.13 4.90 16.39
CA GLY A 20 -7.45 3.61 16.64
C GLY A 20 -6.29 3.39 15.67
N MET A 21 -6.50 3.72 14.41
CA MET A 21 -5.51 3.63 13.35
C MET A 21 -4.30 4.54 13.60
N LEU A 22 -4.55 5.81 13.91
CA LEU A 22 -3.49 6.77 14.24
C LEU A 22 -2.70 6.34 15.48
N THR A 23 -3.39 5.83 16.51
CA THR A 23 -2.76 5.31 17.73
C THR A 23 -1.86 4.12 17.44
N LEU A 24 -2.31 3.19 16.61
CA LEU A 24 -1.51 2.03 16.18
C LEU A 24 -0.26 2.47 15.40
N GLY A 25 -0.41 3.41 14.46
CA GLY A 25 0.72 3.98 13.72
C GLY A 25 1.76 4.64 14.64
N LEU A 26 1.30 5.41 15.64
CA LEU A 26 2.17 6.00 16.66
C LEU A 26 2.85 4.93 17.51
N ALA A 27 2.13 3.88 17.91
CA ALA A 27 2.68 2.77 18.68
C ALA A 27 3.76 2.02 17.90
N MET A 28 3.56 1.76 16.61
CA MET A 28 4.56 1.15 15.73
C MET A 28 5.83 2.01 15.62
N LYS A 29 5.66 3.33 15.50
CA LYS A 29 6.79 4.27 15.45
C LYS A 29 7.52 4.33 16.78
N SER A 30 6.81 4.45 17.91
CA SER A 30 7.40 4.58 19.25
C SER A 30 8.06 3.29 19.75
N SER A 31 7.54 2.12 19.34
CA SER A 31 8.14 0.81 19.67
C SER A 31 9.35 0.47 18.80
N GLY A 32 9.61 1.22 17.72
CA GLY A 32 10.64 0.90 16.75
C GLY A 32 10.28 -0.23 15.78
N ALA A 33 9.05 -0.76 15.84
CA ALA A 33 8.61 -1.85 14.97
C ALA A 33 8.68 -1.47 13.49
N SER A 34 8.25 -0.25 13.12
CA SER A 34 8.36 0.25 11.75
C SER A 34 9.81 0.32 11.27
N ASN A 35 10.74 0.70 12.16
CA ASN A 35 12.17 0.73 11.88
C ASN A 35 12.72 -0.66 11.58
N LEU A 36 12.40 -1.66 12.40
CA LEU A 36 12.87 -3.04 12.23
C LEU A 36 12.38 -3.63 10.91
N ILE A 37 11.12 -3.41 10.56
CA ILE A 37 10.56 -3.91 9.30
C ILE A 37 11.18 -3.19 8.10
N ALA A 38 11.33 -1.85 8.15
CA ALA A 38 11.98 -1.08 7.10
C ALA A 38 13.45 -1.50 6.93
N GLU A 39 14.16 -1.81 8.02
CA GLU A 39 15.51 -2.33 7.99
C GLU A 39 15.57 -3.72 7.34
N ALA A 40 14.69 -4.63 7.72
CA ALA A 40 14.60 -5.95 7.11
C ALA A 40 14.32 -5.87 5.60
N LEU A 41 13.46 -4.94 5.17
CA LEU A 41 13.18 -4.71 3.76
C LEU A 41 14.36 -4.07 3.03
N SER A 42 15.11 -3.14 3.66
CA SER A 42 16.20 -2.40 3.02
C SER A 42 17.55 -3.12 3.05
N SER A 43 17.81 -3.97 4.07
CA SER A 43 19.09 -4.66 4.27
C SER A 43 19.24 -5.97 3.52
N GLY A 44 18.17 -6.48 2.89
CA GLY A 44 18.18 -7.73 2.13
C GLY A 44 18.89 -7.59 0.78
N VAL A 45 18.31 -8.19 -0.26
CA VAL A 45 18.81 -8.18 -1.65
C VAL A 45 18.98 -6.75 -2.17
N PHE A 46 18.23 -5.79 -1.65
CA PHE A 46 18.26 -4.39 -2.09
C PHE A 46 19.52 -3.61 -1.65
N ALA A 47 20.23 -4.10 -0.62
CA ALA A 47 21.50 -3.47 -0.18
C ALA A 47 22.59 -3.54 -1.26
N TYR A 48 22.54 -4.57 -2.11
CA TYR A 48 23.49 -4.79 -3.20
C TYR A 48 23.06 -4.17 -4.53
N ALA A 49 21.86 -3.60 -4.59
CA ALA A 49 21.36 -2.95 -5.79
C ALA A 49 22.08 -1.61 -6.03
N PRO A 50 22.27 -1.22 -7.31
CA PRO A 50 22.76 0.13 -7.66
C PRO A 50 21.90 1.20 -6.97
N GLU A 51 22.54 2.28 -6.53
CA GLU A 51 21.85 3.36 -5.77
C GLU A 51 20.67 3.94 -6.53
N GLU A 52 20.80 4.07 -7.84
CA GLU A 52 19.78 4.58 -8.74
C GLU A 52 18.51 3.69 -8.79
N LEU A 53 18.65 2.38 -8.61
CA LEU A 53 17.56 1.42 -8.67
C LEU A 53 16.90 1.17 -7.30
N ARG A 54 17.58 1.51 -6.21
CA ARG A 54 17.11 1.24 -4.84
C ARG A 54 15.71 1.81 -4.56
N PRO A 55 15.38 3.07 -4.89
CA PRO A 55 14.04 3.61 -4.62
C PRO A 55 12.95 2.81 -5.34
N PHE A 56 13.17 2.46 -6.61
CA PHE A 56 12.23 1.68 -7.41
C PHE A 56 12.04 0.26 -6.89
N LEU A 57 13.12 -0.41 -6.51
CA LEU A 57 13.07 -1.76 -5.96
C LEU A 57 12.38 -1.79 -4.59
N LEU A 58 12.65 -0.80 -3.74
CA LEU A 58 12.01 -0.68 -2.43
C LEU A 58 10.54 -0.28 -2.54
N LEU A 59 10.18 0.58 -3.50
CA LEU A 59 8.80 0.87 -3.85
C LEU A 59 8.06 -0.42 -4.27
N SER A 60 8.69 -1.23 -5.12
CA SER A 60 8.15 -2.51 -5.55
C SER A 60 7.98 -3.49 -4.39
N ALA A 61 8.95 -3.55 -3.49
CA ALA A 61 8.90 -4.41 -2.30
C ALA A 61 7.78 -4.00 -1.35
N ILE A 62 7.62 -2.69 -1.08
CA ILE A 62 6.52 -2.20 -0.23
C ILE A 62 5.16 -2.50 -0.87
N TYR A 63 5.04 -2.30 -2.19
CA TYR A 63 3.83 -2.63 -2.92
C TYR A 63 3.46 -4.11 -2.78
N LEU A 64 4.40 -5.01 -3.08
CA LEU A 64 4.17 -6.47 -3.01
C LEU A 64 3.84 -6.92 -1.59
N THR A 65 4.57 -6.43 -0.60
CA THR A 65 4.29 -6.74 0.81
C THR A 65 2.88 -6.29 1.21
N THR A 66 2.50 -5.08 0.81
CA THR A 66 1.16 -4.53 1.06
C THR A 66 0.07 -5.33 0.34
N ALA A 67 0.30 -5.69 -0.92
CA ALA A 67 -0.65 -6.48 -1.72
C ALA A 67 -0.86 -7.89 -1.15
N VAL A 68 0.17 -8.52 -0.60
CA VAL A 68 0.03 -9.82 0.09
C VAL A 68 -0.74 -9.66 1.41
N LEU A 69 -0.44 -8.63 2.18
CA LEU A 69 -1.11 -8.39 3.46
C LEU A 69 -2.60 -8.08 3.29
N THR A 70 -2.98 -7.31 2.27
CA THR A 70 -4.38 -6.92 2.04
C THR A 70 -5.26 -8.10 1.61
N GLU A 71 -4.68 -9.19 1.12
CA GLU A 71 -5.41 -10.42 0.81
C GLU A 71 -5.86 -11.20 2.08
N ILE A 72 -5.25 -10.87 3.23
CA ILE A 72 -5.51 -11.53 4.52
C ILE A 72 -6.16 -10.56 5.52
N LEU A 73 -5.68 -9.31 5.52
CA LEU A 73 -6.16 -8.23 6.37
C LEU A 73 -7.13 -7.34 5.60
N SER A 74 -7.97 -6.58 6.31
CA SER A 74 -8.78 -5.54 5.65
C SER A 74 -7.87 -4.45 5.07
N ASN A 75 -8.30 -3.81 3.96
CA ASN A 75 -7.57 -2.72 3.31
C ASN A 75 -7.19 -1.61 4.31
N ASN A 76 -8.12 -1.24 5.19
CA ASN A 76 -7.88 -0.22 6.22
C ASN A 76 -6.80 -0.65 7.20
N ALA A 77 -6.84 -1.89 7.71
CA ALA A 77 -5.84 -2.41 8.62
C ALA A 77 -4.45 -2.48 7.95
N THR A 78 -4.42 -2.87 6.68
CA THR A 78 -3.19 -2.94 5.89
C THR A 78 -2.55 -1.57 5.70
N ILE A 79 -3.34 -0.53 5.34
CA ILE A 79 -2.84 0.84 5.20
C ILE A 79 -2.26 1.34 6.51
N VAL A 80 -2.96 1.12 7.63
CA VAL A 80 -2.50 1.56 8.96
C VAL A 80 -1.17 0.94 9.34
N LEU A 81 -1.02 -0.34 9.06
CA LEU A 81 0.21 -1.08 9.35
C LEU A 81 1.36 -0.62 8.43
N MET A 82 1.09 -0.46 7.15
CA MET A 82 2.12 -0.27 6.13
C MET A 82 2.52 1.20 5.93
N ALA A 83 1.64 2.17 6.20
CA ALA A 83 1.96 3.58 6.00
C ALA A 83 3.15 4.07 6.85
N PRO A 84 3.26 3.77 8.16
CA PRO A 84 4.44 4.12 8.94
C PRO A 84 5.73 3.48 8.43
N ILE A 85 5.64 2.23 7.93
CA ILE A 85 6.78 1.49 7.36
C ILE A 85 7.23 2.15 6.06
N SER A 86 6.29 2.55 5.20
CA SER A 86 6.55 3.23 3.94
C SER A 86 7.25 4.57 4.14
N LEU A 87 6.80 5.35 5.14
CA LEU A 87 7.44 6.62 5.49
C LEU A 87 8.83 6.42 6.06
N GLU A 88 9.02 5.43 6.92
CA GLU A 88 10.34 5.10 7.48
C GLU A 88 11.31 4.67 6.39
N LEU A 89 10.84 3.86 5.42
CA LEU A 89 11.66 3.42 4.29
C LEU A 89 12.08 4.61 3.41
N ALA A 90 11.16 5.52 3.09
CA ALA A 90 11.47 6.75 2.35
C ALA A 90 12.48 7.63 3.10
N SER A 91 12.36 7.74 4.42
CA SER A 91 13.31 8.47 5.26
C SER A 91 14.73 7.86 5.21
N ARG A 92 14.85 6.55 5.19
CA ARG A 92 16.15 5.85 5.08
C ARG A 92 16.86 6.07 3.75
N LEU A 93 16.09 6.32 2.70
CA LEU A 93 16.63 6.66 1.39
C LEU A 93 17.02 8.15 1.26
N ASN A 94 16.87 8.95 2.32
CA ASN A 94 17.03 10.40 2.31
C ASN A 94 16.18 11.11 1.23
N LEU A 95 15.02 10.52 0.92
CA LEU A 95 14.10 11.08 -0.05
C LEU A 95 13.39 12.30 0.53
N GLY A 96 13.11 13.27 -0.33
CA GLY A 96 12.33 14.45 0.01
C GLY A 96 10.87 14.11 0.40
N VAL A 97 10.16 15.08 0.96
CA VAL A 97 8.73 14.91 1.35
C VAL A 97 7.87 14.51 0.14
N GLU A 98 8.18 15.05 -1.04
CA GLU A 98 7.44 14.72 -2.28
C GLU A 98 7.65 13.27 -2.66
N ASP A 99 8.88 12.76 -2.58
CA ASP A 99 9.19 11.37 -2.92
C ASP A 99 8.62 10.37 -1.91
N ALA A 100 8.53 10.76 -0.63
CA ALA A 100 7.85 9.98 0.40
C ALA A 100 6.37 9.75 0.08
N ARG A 101 5.73 10.66 -0.63
CA ARG A 101 4.34 10.50 -1.12
C ARG A 101 4.20 9.36 -2.11
N ALA A 102 5.22 9.07 -2.92
CA ALA A 102 5.22 7.94 -3.84
C ALA A 102 5.06 6.61 -3.11
N PHE A 103 5.78 6.43 -1.99
CA PHE A 103 5.70 5.23 -1.16
C PHE A 103 4.33 5.10 -0.49
N LEU A 104 3.76 6.20 -0.01
CA LEU A 104 2.40 6.19 0.53
C LEU A 104 1.35 5.87 -0.54
N LEU A 105 1.48 6.47 -1.73
CA LEU A 105 0.58 6.20 -2.84
C LEU A 105 0.65 4.73 -3.28
N ALA A 106 1.86 4.17 -3.39
CA ALA A 106 2.06 2.75 -3.68
C ALA A 106 1.36 1.86 -2.63
N THR A 107 1.50 2.21 -1.35
CA THR A 107 0.82 1.51 -0.24
C THR A 107 -0.71 1.60 -0.36
N CYS A 108 -1.27 2.77 -0.66
CA CYS A 108 -2.72 2.95 -0.81
C CYS A 108 -3.29 2.15 -1.99
N ILE A 109 -2.60 2.17 -3.14
CA ILE A 109 -3.02 1.42 -4.32
C ILE A 109 -2.90 -0.09 -4.07
N ALA A 110 -1.78 -0.54 -3.51
CA ALA A 110 -1.55 -1.94 -3.19
C ALA A 110 -2.57 -2.49 -2.17
N ALA A 111 -2.88 -1.72 -1.12
CA ALA A 111 -3.88 -2.11 -0.13
C ALA A 111 -5.28 -2.24 -0.73
N SER A 112 -5.57 -1.52 -1.82
CA SER A 112 -6.84 -1.61 -2.53
C SER A 112 -6.89 -2.76 -3.56
N ALA A 113 -5.75 -3.37 -3.88
CA ALA A 113 -5.61 -4.44 -4.86
C ALA A 113 -5.84 -5.83 -4.22
N SER A 114 -7.00 -6.03 -3.62
CA SER A 114 -7.39 -7.28 -2.96
C SER A 114 -8.32 -8.10 -3.87
N PHE A 115 -7.75 -8.68 -4.93
CA PHE A 115 -8.52 -9.37 -5.96
C PHE A 115 -8.35 -10.89 -5.94
N THR A 116 -7.26 -11.40 -5.35
CA THR A 116 -6.87 -12.82 -5.44
C THR A 116 -7.67 -13.71 -4.50
N THR A 117 -8.14 -13.18 -3.37
CA THR A 117 -8.89 -13.97 -2.39
C THR A 117 -10.32 -13.46 -2.20
N PRO A 118 -11.26 -14.36 -1.89
CA PRO A 118 -12.64 -13.95 -1.55
C PRO A 118 -12.75 -13.30 -0.16
N ILE A 119 -11.73 -13.39 0.69
CA ILE A 119 -11.74 -12.89 2.07
C ILE A 119 -11.11 -11.50 2.22
N GLY A 120 -10.28 -11.07 1.26
CA GLY A 120 -9.54 -9.82 1.35
C GLY A 120 -10.43 -8.57 1.31
N TYR A 121 -11.62 -8.65 0.73
CA TYR A 121 -12.56 -7.53 0.68
C TYR A 121 -14.01 -7.97 0.87
N GLN A 122 -14.80 -7.15 1.56
CA GLN A 122 -16.19 -7.48 1.91
C GLN A 122 -17.05 -7.82 0.70
N THR A 123 -16.89 -7.08 -0.41
CA THR A 123 -17.63 -7.35 -1.65
C THR A 123 -17.27 -8.71 -2.24
N ASN A 124 -15.99 -9.10 -2.20
CA ASN A 124 -15.53 -10.40 -2.66
C ASN A 124 -16.16 -11.53 -1.84
N THR A 125 -16.20 -11.36 -0.51
CA THR A 125 -16.85 -12.32 0.41
C THR A 125 -18.34 -12.46 0.10
N TYR A 126 -19.03 -11.35 -0.16
CA TYR A 126 -20.45 -11.37 -0.53
C TYR A 126 -20.67 -12.10 -1.86
N VAL A 127 -19.93 -11.75 -2.90
CA VAL A 127 -20.01 -12.40 -4.22
C VAL A 127 -19.67 -13.89 -4.12
N TYR A 128 -18.66 -14.24 -3.33
CA TYR A 128 -18.29 -15.64 -3.09
C TYR A 128 -19.42 -16.45 -2.47
N SER A 129 -20.11 -15.88 -1.45
CA SER A 129 -21.16 -16.56 -0.71
C SER A 129 -22.45 -16.76 -1.52
N VAL A 130 -22.81 -15.78 -2.36
CA VAL A 130 -24.09 -15.77 -3.12
C VAL A 130 -23.90 -16.31 -4.53
N GLY A 131 -22.75 -16.09 -5.16
CA GLY A 131 -22.50 -16.39 -6.56
C GLY A 131 -22.10 -17.84 -6.86
N GLY A 132 -21.92 -18.71 -5.84
CA GLY A 132 -21.53 -20.10 -6.03
C GLY A 132 -20.11 -20.28 -6.60
N TYR A 133 -19.29 -19.23 -6.53
CA TYR A 133 -17.90 -19.28 -6.98
C TYR A 133 -17.05 -20.13 -6.06
N ARG A 134 -15.97 -20.70 -6.62
CA ARG A 134 -14.94 -21.42 -5.86
C ARG A 134 -13.75 -20.49 -5.58
N PHE A 135 -13.01 -20.79 -4.51
CA PHE A 135 -11.77 -20.04 -4.19
C PHE A 135 -10.81 -19.94 -5.39
N ARG A 136 -10.69 -21.03 -6.16
CA ARG A 136 -9.85 -21.07 -7.36
C ARG A 136 -10.26 -20.09 -8.46
N ASP A 137 -11.52 -19.70 -8.52
CA ASP A 137 -12.01 -18.78 -9.53
C ASP A 137 -11.48 -17.36 -9.23
N PHE A 138 -11.44 -16.99 -7.94
CA PHE A 138 -10.81 -15.74 -7.49
C PHE A 138 -9.31 -15.73 -7.80
N VAL A 139 -8.59 -16.78 -7.46
CA VAL A 139 -7.15 -16.86 -7.75
C VAL A 139 -6.88 -16.79 -9.26
N LYS A 140 -7.67 -17.48 -10.08
CA LYS A 140 -7.47 -17.52 -11.54
C LYS A 140 -7.63 -16.18 -12.22
N ILE A 141 -8.54 -15.34 -11.74
CA ILE A 141 -8.80 -14.01 -12.31
C ILE A 141 -8.07 -12.92 -11.52
N GLY A 142 -8.06 -13.03 -10.20
CA GLY A 142 -7.51 -12.01 -9.31
C GLY A 142 -5.98 -11.94 -9.38
N LEU A 143 -5.28 -13.08 -9.49
CA LEU A 143 -3.82 -13.06 -9.55
C LEU A 143 -3.29 -12.34 -10.81
N PRO A 144 -3.74 -12.62 -12.04
CA PRO A 144 -3.36 -11.83 -13.21
C PRO A 144 -3.70 -10.34 -13.07
N LEU A 145 -4.85 -10.04 -12.47
CA LEU A 145 -5.28 -8.65 -12.24
C LEU A 145 -4.36 -7.95 -11.23
N ASN A 146 -4.00 -8.61 -10.12
CA ASN A 146 -3.04 -8.09 -9.15
C ASN A 146 -1.66 -7.84 -9.78
N LEU A 147 -1.19 -8.74 -10.63
CA LEU A 147 0.06 -8.53 -11.36
C LEU A 147 -0.01 -7.34 -12.31
N LEU A 148 -1.10 -7.20 -13.05
CA LEU A 148 -1.32 -6.04 -13.92
C LEU A 148 -1.35 -4.73 -13.13
N TYR A 149 -2.04 -4.72 -12.00
CA TYR A 149 -2.08 -3.57 -11.08
C TYR A 149 -0.69 -3.26 -10.51
N PHE A 150 0.06 -4.28 -10.11
CA PHE A 150 1.42 -4.13 -9.63
C PHE A 150 2.31 -3.45 -10.68
N PHE A 151 2.41 -4.03 -11.86
CA PHE A 151 3.28 -3.49 -12.90
C PHE A 151 2.86 -2.09 -13.35
N SER A 152 1.56 -1.86 -13.58
CA SER A 152 1.08 -0.54 -13.98
C SER A 152 1.32 0.51 -12.89
N SER A 153 1.05 0.19 -11.63
CA SER A 153 1.23 1.14 -10.52
C SER A 153 2.68 1.48 -10.29
N VAL A 154 3.55 0.47 -10.22
CA VAL A 154 4.99 0.67 -9.97
C VAL A 154 5.64 1.46 -11.11
N VAL A 155 5.29 1.14 -12.36
CA VAL A 155 5.79 1.87 -13.54
C VAL A 155 5.28 3.32 -13.51
N LEU A 156 3.98 3.54 -13.35
CA LEU A 156 3.40 4.89 -13.34
C LEU A 156 3.96 5.75 -12.20
N ILE A 157 4.04 5.21 -10.98
CA ILE A 157 4.62 5.93 -9.85
C ILE A 157 6.09 6.23 -10.11
N GLY A 158 6.86 5.24 -10.57
CA GLY A 158 8.28 5.42 -10.88
C GLY A 158 8.53 6.49 -11.94
N CYS A 159 7.63 6.60 -12.93
CA CYS A 159 7.70 7.61 -13.96
C CYS A 159 7.32 9.01 -13.45
N PHE A 160 6.28 9.09 -12.63
CA PHE A 160 5.78 10.36 -12.10
C PHE A 160 6.75 11.02 -11.11
N TRP A 161 7.44 10.20 -10.31
CA TRP A 161 8.42 10.65 -9.31
C TRP A 161 9.87 10.54 -9.78
N GLU A 162 10.08 10.34 -11.09
CA GLU A 162 11.41 10.32 -11.71
C GLU A 162 12.41 9.35 -11.05
N PHE A 163 11.91 8.25 -10.46
CA PHE A 163 12.76 7.19 -9.95
C PHE A 163 13.44 6.48 -11.12
N HIS A 164 14.79 6.58 -11.21
CA HIS A 164 15.55 5.80 -12.19
C HIS A 164 15.15 4.31 -12.17
N PRO A 165 14.92 3.67 -13.29
CA PRO A 165 15.55 3.83 -14.60
C PRO A 165 14.67 4.46 -15.69
N PHE A 166 13.55 5.07 -15.35
CA PHE A 166 12.54 5.51 -16.33
C PHE A 166 12.70 6.95 -16.84
N GLU A 167 13.66 7.74 -16.30
CA GLU A 167 13.86 9.14 -16.71
C GLU A 167 14.06 9.33 -18.22
N ALA A 168 14.73 8.40 -18.89
CA ALA A 168 15.10 8.55 -20.31
C ALA A 168 13.97 8.15 -21.28
N GLY A 169 13.05 7.27 -20.85
CA GLY A 169 12.09 6.64 -21.78
C GLY A 169 10.75 7.35 -21.93
N ILE A 170 10.30 8.06 -20.92
CA ILE A 170 8.91 8.53 -20.82
C ILE A 170 8.79 10.06 -20.91
N ARG A 171 9.83 10.83 -20.56
CA ARG A 171 9.83 12.28 -20.89
C ARG A 171 9.58 12.55 -22.38
N GLY A 172 10.01 11.65 -23.27
CA GLY A 172 9.78 11.75 -24.69
C GLY A 172 8.34 11.42 -25.15
N LEU A 173 7.52 10.82 -24.30
CA LEU A 173 6.12 10.46 -24.64
C LEU A 173 5.09 11.53 -24.23
N PHE A 174 5.47 12.46 -23.34
CA PHE A 174 4.61 13.51 -22.81
C PHE A 174 5.07 14.95 -23.15
N GLN A 175 6.12 15.10 -23.95
CA GLN A 175 6.50 16.34 -24.66
C GLN A 175 6.02 16.27 -26.13
#